data_57e3b5cbb1c4250f880d035877a23448
#
_entry.id   57e3b5cbb1c4250f880d035877a23448
#
_cell.length_a   1.000
_cell.length_b   1.000
_cell.length_c   1.000
_cell.angle_alpha   90.00
_cell.angle_beta   90.00
_cell.angle_gamma   90.00
#
_symmetry.space_group_name_H-M   'P 1'
#
loop_
_entity.id
_entity.type
_entity.pdbx_description
1 polymer ?
#
loop_
_entity_poly.entity_id
_entity_poly.type
_entity_poly.pdbx_seq_one_letter_code
_entity_poly.pdbx_strand_id
1 'polypeptide(L)'
;NFTVGDIEGNTARMIAAAQQAAREQADLVVFSELALCGYYPGDMFDDAQFLQRIDAGLEALKAASLALPDLHWAVGAPTATPGPGKRLHNSLLVLQGGQVRLHYAKQLLPTYSVFDERRHFEPGPDVAAVLQLGSTRVGFLICEDGWNDDGSNYAANPFQRLADAAPDLVVCT
;
A
#
# COMPACT_ATOMS: atom_id res chain seq x y z
N ASN A 1 -4.10 7.61 -14.01
CA ASN A 1 -4.05 6.17 -13.72
C ASN A 1 -2.61 5.67 -13.83
N PHE A 2 -2.26 4.70 -13.00
CA PHE A 2 -0.97 4.02 -13.04
C PHE A 2 -1.00 2.91 -14.11
N THR A 3 0.14 2.72 -14.78
CA THR A 3 0.25 1.76 -15.89
C THR A 3 0.83 0.45 -15.38
N VAL A 4 0.20 -0.69 -15.71
CA VAL A 4 0.69 -2.00 -15.32
C VAL A 4 2.08 -2.24 -15.93
N GLY A 5 3.05 -2.61 -15.07
CA GLY A 5 4.43 -2.92 -15.46
C GLY A 5 5.35 -1.72 -15.69
N ASP A 6 4.83 -0.49 -15.70
CA ASP A 6 5.62 0.75 -15.90
C ASP A 6 6.11 1.33 -14.57
N ILE A 7 7.06 0.64 -13.93
CA ILE A 7 7.55 1.05 -12.60
C ILE A 7 8.15 2.46 -12.63
N GLU A 8 8.98 2.75 -13.61
CA GLU A 8 9.69 4.04 -13.73
C GLU A 8 8.72 5.18 -14.00
N GLY A 9 7.75 5.00 -14.92
CA GLY A 9 6.74 6.00 -15.21
C GLY A 9 5.78 6.20 -14.04
N ASN A 10 5.39 5.15 -13.34
CA ASN A 10 4.55 5.26 -12.15
C ASN A 10 5.29 5.97 -11.01
N THR A 11 6.55 5.63 -10.75
CA THR A 11 7.41 6.32 -9.78
C THR A 11 7.49 7.82 -10.08
N ALA A 12 7.77 8.20 -11.33
CA ALA A 12 7.84 9.61 -11.73
C ALA A 12 6.50 10.35 -11.50
N ARG A 13 5.37 9.71 -11.84
CA ARG A 13 4.03 10.28 -11.60
C ARG A 13 3.73 10.46 -10.12
N MET A 14 4.11 9.49 -9.29
CA MET A 14 3.91 9.56 -7.83
C MET A 14 4.74 10.71 -7.23
N ILE A 15 6.01 10.87 -7.64
CA ILE A 15 6.85 11.99 -7.21
C ILE A 15 6.24 13.33 -7.62
N ALA A 16 5.79 13.46 -8.87
CA ALA A 16 5.16 14.69 -9.35
C ALA A 16 3.87 15.02 -8.58
N ALA A 17 3.04 14.02 -8.30
CA ALA A 17 1.82 14.19 -7.50
C ALA A 17 2.13 14.61 -6.05
N ALA A 18 3.13 14.01 -5.43
CA ALA A 18 3.56 14.38 -4.09
C ALA A 18 4.13 15.81 -4.02
N GLN A 19 4.89 16.23 -5.03
CA GLN A 19 5.35 17.61 -5.15
C GLN A 19 4.17 18.60 -5.29
N GLN A 20 3.12 18.22 -6.02
CA GLN A 20 1.91 19.02 -6.11
C GLN A 20 1.17 19.09 -4.78
N ALA A 21 0.98 17.95 -4.11
CA ALA A 21 0.35 17.88 -2.79
C ALA A 21 1.08 18.77 -1.76
N ALA A 22 2.42 18.75 -1.76
CA ALA A 22 3.22 19.59 -0.88
C ALA A 22 3.03 21.11 -1.18
N ARG A 23 2.93 21.50 -2.45
CA ARG A 23 2.61 22.92 -2.81
C ARG A 23 1.22 23.34 -2.32
N GLU A 24 0.29 22.39 -2.25
CA GLU A 24 -1.08 22.59 -1.75
C GLU A 24 -1.17 22.43 -0.23
N GLN A 25 -0.03 22.26 0.45
CA GLN A 25 0.07 22.12 1.91
C GLN A 25 -0.71 20.90 2.47
N ALA A 26 -0.76 19.81 1.71
CA ALA A 26 -1.34 18.55 2.19
C ALA A 26 -0.42 17.89 3.21
N ASP A 27 -0.99 17.25 4.24
CA ASP A 27 -0.27 16.45 5.22
C ASP A 27 -0.07 15.00 4.76
N LEU A 28 -0.96 14.53 3.86
CA LEU A 28 -0.97 13.15 3.35
C LEU A 28 -1.34 13.15 1.86
N VAL A 29 -0.56 12.43 1.05
CA VAL A 29 -0.94 12.04 -0.31
C VAL A 29 -1.17 10.54 -0.36
N VAL A 30 -2.28 10.13 -0.98
CA VAL A 30 -2.69 8.71 -1.06
C VAL A 30 -2.65 8.25 -2.51
N PHE A 31 -1.96 7.15 -2.76
CA PHE A 31 -1.95 6.45 -4.03
C PHE A 31 -2.76 5.17 -3.94
N SER A 32 -3.29 4.70 -5.08
CA SER A 32 -4.13 3.51 -5.12
C SER A 32 -3.36 2.23 -4.77
N GLU A 33 -4.11 1.15 -4.52
CA GLU A 33 -3.58 -0.20 -4.36
C GLU A 33 -2.61 -0.54 -5.51
N LEU A 34 -1.42 -1.10 -5.17
CA LEU A 34 -0.36 -1.48 -6.11
C LEU A 34 0.04 -0.37 -7.09
N ALA A 35 -0.11 0.91 -6.73
CA ALA A 35 0.14 2.05 -7.60
C ALA A 35 1.53 2.03 -8.26
N LEU A 36 2.54 1.51 -7.55
CA LEU A 36 3.91 1.45 -8.05
C LEU A 36 4.04 0.56 -9.29
N CYS A 37 3.38 -0.59 -9.31
CA CYS A 37 3.46 -1.54 -10.43
C CYS A 37 2.20 -1.57 -11.30
N GLY A 38 1.15 -0.85 -10.91
CA GLY A 38 -0.18 -0.91 -11.50
C GLY A 38 -0.95 -2.17 -11.08
N TYR A 39 -2.26 -2.09 -11.01
CA TYR A 39 -3.11 -3.21 -10.66
C TYR A 39 -3.67 -3.83 -11.94
N TYR A 40 -3.43 -5.09 -12.28
CA TYR A 40 -2.69 -6.14 -11.59
C TYR A 40 -1.68 -6.78 -12.56
N PRO A 41 -0.37 -6.84 -12.21
CA PRO A 41 0.68 -7.32 -13.13
C PRO A 41 0.67 -8.84 -13.35
N GLY A 42 -0.04 -9.61 -12.51
CA GLY A 42 -0.14 -11.07 -12.69
C GLY A 42 1.22 -11.76 -12.66
N ASP A 43 1.46 -12.61 -13.66
CA ASP A 43 2.65 -13.45 -13.75
C ASP A 43 3.98 -12.66 -13.89
N MET A 44 3.95 -11.33 -14.09
CA MET A 44 5.16 -10.52 -14.01
C MET A 44 5.82 -10.60 -12.63
N PHE A 45 5.06 -10.92 -11.58
CA PHE A 45 5.62 -11.15 -10.23
C PHE A 45 6.53 -12.39 -10.14
N ASP A 46 6.52 -13.28 -11.12
CA ASP A 46 7.44 -14.42 -11.18
C ASP A 46 8.80 -14.03 -11.78
N ASP A 47 8.91 -12.86 -12.42
CA ASP A 47 10.17 -12.33 -12.97
C ASP A 47 10.98 -11.60 -11.90
N ALA A 48 12.19 -12.11 -11.61
CA ALA A 48 13.09 -11.52 -10.64
C ALA A 48 13.54 -10.10 -11.04
N GLN A 49 13.68 -9.80 -12.33
CA GLN A 49 14.05 -8.46 -12.79
C GLN A 49 12.92 -7.46 -12.55
N PHE A 50 11.67 -7.90 -12.73
CA PHE A 50 10.52 -7.08 -12.41
C PHE A 50 10.47 -6.72 -10.92
N LEU A 51 10.71 -7.69 -10.04
CA LEU A 51 10.78 -7.44 -8.59
C LEU A 51 11.92 -6.49 -8.21
N GLN A 52 13.10 -6.63 -8.81
CA GLN A 52 14.21 -5.69 -8.60
C GLN A 52 13.86 -4.26 -9.02
N ARG A 53 13.11 -4.08 -10.12
CA ARG A 53 12.63 -2.75 -10.54
C ARG A 53 11.65 -2.16 -9.53
N ILE A 54 10.76 -2.98 -8.95
CA ILE A 54 9.85 -2.56 -7.88
C ILE A 54 10.64 -2.07 -6.67
N ASP A 55 11.64 -2.83 -6.22
CA ASP A 55 12.50 -2.44 -5.10
C ASP A 55 13.22 -1.11 -5.40
N ALA A 56 13.78 -0.96 -6.61
CA ALA A 56 14.41 0.28 -7.03
C ALA A 56 13.43 1.47 -7.06
N GLY A 57 12.19 1.25 -7.49
CA GLY A 57 11.12 2.24 -7.48
C GLY A 57 10.76 2.68 -6.06
N LEU A 58 10.64 1.73 -5.11
CA LEU A 58 10.40 2.04 -3.70
C LEU A 58 11.53 2.86 -3.09
N GLU A 59 12.79 2.51 -3.37
CA GLU A 59 13.95 3.29 -2.91
C GLU A 59 13.97 4.70 -3.52
N ALA A 60 13.58 4.84 -4.79
CA ALA A 60 13.47 6.16 -5.43
C ALA A 60 12.37 7.02 -4.78
N LEU A 61 11.21 6.45 -4.43
CA LEU A 61 10.15 7.15 -3.70
C LEU A 61 10.60 7.57 -2.29
N LYS A 62 11.28 6.68 -1.56
CA LYS A 62 11.88 7.00 -0.25
C LYS A 62 12.87 8.16 -0.37
N ALA A 63 13.80 8.09 -1.34
CA ALA A 63 14.76 9.16 -1.57
C ALA A 63 14.06 10.50 -1.92
N ALA A 64 13.03 10.48 -2.78
CA ALA A 64 12.27 11.67 -3.13
C ALA A 64 11.54 12.28 -1.94
N SER A 65 11.05 11.47 -0.99
CA SER A 65 10.36 11.95 0.20
C SER A 65 11.26 12.72 1.17
N LEU A 66 12.59 12.59 1.07
CA LEU A 66 13.56 13.41 1.83
C LEU A 66 13.40 14.91 1.54
N ALA A 67 13.05 15.26 0.32
CA ALA A 67 12.85 16.68 -0.08
C ALA A 67 11.50 17.26 0.39
N LEU A 68 10.60 16.42 0.90
CA LEU A 68 9.25 16.77 1.35
C LEU A 68 8.98 16.17 2.73
N PRO A 69 9.76 16.56 3.77
CA PRO A 69 9.79 15.85 5.05
C PRO A 69 8.49 15.95 5.86
N ASP A 70 7.65 16.95 5.58
CA ASP A 70 6.38 17.15 6.27
C ASP A 70 5.22 16.38 5.64
N LEU A 71 5.37 15.92 4.38
CA LEU A 71 4.35 15.18 3.66
C LEU A 71 4.48 13.67 3.90
N HIS A 72 3.35 13.03 4.27
CA HIS A 72 3.23 11.57 4.30
C HIS A 72 2.75 11.05 2.95
N TRP A 73 3.34 9.95 2.46
CA TRP A 73 3.00 9.35 1.17
C TRP A 73 2.50 7.93 1.39
N ALA A 74 1.19 7.69 1.28
CA ALA A 74 0.62 6.34 1.33
C ALA A 74 0.75 5.69 -0.05
N VAL A 75 1.63 4.71 -0.17
CA VAL A 75 2.07 4.08 -1.42
C VAL A 75 1.65 2.62 -1.45
N GLY A 76 0.89 2.21 -2.48
CA GLY A 76 0.58 0.81 -2.76
C GLY A 76 1.70 0.14 -3.57
N ALA A 77 2.30 -0.92 -3.03
CA ALA A 77 3.37 -1.69 -3.69
C ALA A 77 3.44 -3.12 -3.17
N PRO A 78 3.90 -4.09 -3.97
CA PRO A 78 4.26 -5.40 -3.44
C PRO A 78 5.54 -5.30 -2.60
N THR A 79 5.59 -6.09 -1.52
CA THR A 79 6.79 -6.21 -0.67
C THR A 79 7.10 -7.68 -0.40
N ALA A 80 8.37 -8.01 -0.16
CA ALA A 80 8.76 -9.37 0.16
C ALA A 80 8.17 -9.85 1.49
N THR A 81 7.73 -11.12 1.55
CA THR A 81 7.28 -11.75 2.81
C THR A 81 8.48 -12.23 3.62
N PRO A 82 8.43 -12.10 4.96
CA PRO A 82 9.52 -12.59 5.81
C PRO A 82 9.45 -14.10 6.13
N GLY A 83 8.41 -14.82 5.69
CA GLY A 83 8.09 -16.18 6.13
C GLY A 83 7.79 -17.17 5.02
N PRO A 84 7.29 -18.36 5.38
CA PRO A 84 6.84 -19.35 4.42
C PRO A 84 5.58 -18.89 3.69
N GLY A 85 5.26 -19.53 2.56
CA GLY A 85 4.08 -19.22 1.74
C GLY A 85 4.44 -18.49 0.46
N LYS A 86 3.61 -17.55 0.04
CA LYS A 86 3.89 -16.71 -1.15
C LYS A 86 5.00 -15.72 -0.82
N ARG A 87 5.77 -15.35 -1.85
CA ARG A 87 6.95 -14.49 -1.69
C ARG A 87 6.63 -13.02 -1.46
N LEU A 88 5.39 -12.61 -1.71
CA LEU A 88 4.99 -11.20 -1.71
C LEU A 88 3.77 -10.95 -0.82
N HIS A 89 3.74 -9.78 -0.23
CA HIS A 89 2.53 -9.13 0.29
C HIS A 89 2.07 -8.03 -0.67
N ASN A 90 0.77 -7.87 -0.81
CA ASN A 90 0.16 -6.64 -1.33
C ASN A 90 0.16 -5.63 -0.19
N SER A 91 0.97 -4.57 -0.30
CA SER A 91 1.26 -3.70 0.84
C SER A 91 0.91 -2.24 0.59
N LEU A 92 0.57 -1.55 1.68
CA LEU A 92 0.53 -0.11 1.78
C LEU A 92 1.69 0.33 2.69
N LEU A 93 2.52 1.22 2.17
CA LEU A 93 3.64 1.82 2.89
C LEU A 93 3.36 3.31 3.08
N VAL A 94 3.49 3.83 4.30
CA VAL A 94 3.49 5.27 4.50
C VAL A 94 4.92 5.74 4.63
N LEU A 95 5.38 6.54 3.66
CA LEU A 95 6.73 7.11 3.60
C LEU A 95 6.70 8.54 4.13
N GLN A 96 7.76 8.94 4.85
CA GLN A 96 8.00 10.32 5.27
C GLN A 96 9.48 10.52 5.54
N GLY A 97 10.08 11.57 4.97
CA GLY A 97 11.47 11.95 5.24
C GLY A 97 12.47 10.82 4.98
N GLY A 98 12.30 10.05 3.91
CA GLY A 98 13.16 8.93 3.54
C GLY A 98 12.89 7.63 4.33
N GLN A 99 11.93 7.60 5.24
CA GLN A 99 11.66 6.48 6.11
C GLN A 99 10.28 5.86 5.83
N VAL A 100 10.15 4.55 6.07
CA VAL A 100 8.84 3.88 6.17
C VAL A 100 8.32 4.08 7.59
N ARG A 101 7.23 4.84 7.73
CA ARG A 101 6.59 5.13 9.03
C ARG A 101 5.53 4.11 9.39
N LEU A 102 4.92 3.47 8.38
CA LEU A 102 3.96 2.38 8.53
C LEU A 102 4.11 1.43 7.36
N HIS A 103 4.03 0.14 7.65
CA HIS A 103 3.91 -0.94 6.67
C HIS A 103 2.69 -1.78 7.03
N TYR A 104 1.74 -1.85 6.13
CA TYR A 104 0.55 -2.69 6.26
C TYR A 104 0.46 -3.63 5.05
N ALA A 105 0.26 -4.90 5.31
CA ALA A 105 0.02 -5.91 4.29
C ALA A 105 -1.46 -6.29 4.27
N LYS A 106 -2.07 -6.30 3.08
CA LYS A 106 -3.47 -6.66 2.84
C LYS A 106 -3.78 -8.05 3.42
N GLN A 107 -4.87 -8.14 4.17
CA GLN A 107 -5.25 -9.38 4.87
C GLN A 107 -6.25 -10.20 4.07
N LEU A 108 -7.16 -9.55 3.35
CA LEU A 108 -8.18 -10.20 2.53
C LEU A 108 -7.76 -10.16 1.06
N LEU A 109 -7.47 -11.33 0.51
CA LEU A 109 -6.99 -11.49 -0.88
C LEU A 109 -8.10 -12.13 -1.72
N PRO A 110 -8.83 -11.35 -2.55
CA PRO A 110 -9.93 -11.87 -3.35
C PRO A 110 -9.45 -12.86 -4.40
N THR A 111 -10.28 -13.91 -4.61
CA THR A 111 -10.06 -14.98 -5.61
C THR A 111 -11.30 -15.25 -6.44
N TYR A 112 -12.14 -14.24 -6.63
CA TYR A 112 -13.38 -14.32 -7.37
C TYR A 112 -13.39 -13.36 -8.56
N SER A 113 -14.24 -13.63 -9.55
CA SER A 113 -14.37 -12.84 -10.78
C SER A 113 -13.02 -12.69 -11.49
N VAL A 114 -12.49 -11.49 -11.60
CA VAL A 114 -11.21 -11.16 -12.26
C VAL A 114 -10.02 -11.16 -11.29
N PHE A 115 -10.28 -11.39 -10.01
CA PHE A 115 -9.26 -11.33 -8.96
C PHE A 115 -8.65 -12.71 -8.70
N ASP A 116 -7.33 -12.77 -8.64
CA ASP A 116 -6.55 -13.98 -8.28
C ASP A 116 -5.33 -13.59 -7.42
N GLU A 117 -5.56 -12.79 -6.38
CA GLU A 117 -4.47 -12.23 -5.59
C GLU A 117 -3.71 -13.32 -4.81
N ARG A 118 -4.37 -14.37 -4.34
CA ARG A 118 -3.71 -15.48 -3.64
C ARG A 118 -2.72 -16.27 -4.50
N ARG A 119 -2.73 -16.08 -5.79
CA ARG A 119 -1.73 -16.68 -6.68
C ARG A 119 -0.32 -16.18 -6.36
N HIS A 120 -0.16 -14.88 -6.03
CA HIS A 120 1.14 -14.26 -5.84
C HIS A 120 1.36 -13.70 -4.43
N PHE A 121 0.28 -13.38 -3.71
CA PHE A 121 0.37 -12.74 -2.40
C PHE A 121 0.03 -13.68 -1.24
N GLU A 122 0.75 -13.49 -0.13
CA GLU A 122 0.42 -14.04 1.18
C GLU A 122 -0.42 -13.02 1.95
N PRO A 123 -1.46 -13.44 2.69
CA PRO A 123 -2.19 -12.55 3.58
C PRO A 123 -1.28 -11.89 4.60
N GLY A 124 -1.52 -10.63 4.89
CA GLY A 124 -0.85 -9.91 5.96
C GLY A 124 -1.20 -10.42 7.35
N PRO A 125 -0.41 -10.06 8.36
CA PRO A 125 -0.69 -10.40 9.76
C PRO A 125 -1.94 -9.69 10.28
N ASP A 126 -2.56 -10.26 11.32
CA ASP A 126 -3.77 -9.76 11.98
C ASP A 126 -3.48 -8.50 12.83
N VAL A 127 -3.18 -7.38 12.19
CA VAL A 127 -2.87 -6.10 12.84
C VAL A 127 -3.74 -4.97 12.30
N ALA A 128 -4.05 -4.00 13.14
CA ALA A 128 -4.63 -2.73 12.71
C ALA A 128 -3.51 -1.78 12.26
N ALA A 129 -3.70 -1.13 11.12
CA ALA A 129 -2.77 -0.13 10.60
C ALA A 129 -3.23 1.28 10.99
N VAL A 130 -2.63 1.86 12.01
CA VAL A 130 -2.94 3.23 12.45
C VAL A 130 -1.66 4.03 12.59
N LEU A 131 -1.64 5.22 12.03
CA LEU A 131 -0.54 6.18 12.12
C LEU A 131 -1.02 7.51 12.67
N GLN A 132 -0.23 8.12 13.56
CA GLN A 132 -0.49 9.46 14.06
C GLN A 132 0.08 10.50 13.09
N LEU A 133 -0.80 11.36 12.54
CA LEU A 133 -0.45 12.51 11.70
C LEU A 133 -0.88 13.79 12.44
N GLY A 134 0.05 14.51 13.03
CA GLY A 134 -0.28 15.64 13.89
C GLY A 134 -1.20 15.22 15.04
N SER A 135 -2.40 15.81 15.11
CA SER A 135 -3.44 15.45 16.09
C SER A 135 -4.37 14.33 15.60
N THR A 136 -4.30 13.91 14.33
CA THR A 136 -5.23 12.97 13.70
C THR A 136 -4.66 11.56 13.68
N ARG A 137 -5.44 10.58 14.14
CA ARG A 137 -5.12 9.15 14.00
C ARG A 137 -5.72 8.63 12.70
N VAL A 138 -4.86 8.28 11.74
CA VAL A 138 -5.28 7.79 10.43
C VAL A 138 -5.14 6.28 10.38
N GLY A 139 -6.25 5.59 10.09
CA GLY A 139 -6.31 4.16 9.86
C GLY A 139 -6.21 3.84 8.37
N PHE A 140 -5.63 2.68 8.03
CA PHE A 140 -5.43 2.27 6.64
C PHE A 140 -5.97 0.86 6.39
N LEU A 141 -6.65 0.69 5.26
CA LEU A 141 -7.10 -0.58 4.68
C LEU A 141 -6.73 -0.62 3.19
N ILE A 142 -6.70 -1.81 2.62
CA ILE A 142 -6.50 -2.01 1.18
C ILE A 142 -7.72 -2.74 0.61
N CYS A 143 -8.51 -2.04 -0.22
CA CYS A 143 -9.60 -2.58 -1.04
C CYS A 143 -10.48 -3.59 -0.29
N GLU A 144 -10.31 -4.90 -0.53
CA GLU A 144 -11.08 -6.01 0.04
C GLU A 144 -11.12 -6.02 1.58
N ASP A 145 -10.10 -5.47 2.23
CA ASP A 145 -10.06 -5.37 3.70
C ASP A 145 -11.24 -4.57 4.28
N GLY A 146 -11.80 -3.67 3.48
CA GLY A 146 -12.99 -2.88 3.82
C GLY A 146 -14.33 -3.58 3.57
N TRP A 147 -14.36 -4.78 2.97
CA TRP A 147 -15.58 -5.43 2.49
C TRP A 147 -16.09 -6.58 3.37
N ASN A 148 -15.50 -6.80 4.54
CA ASN A 148 -15.94 -7.82 5.50
C ASN A 148 -16.45 -7.20 6.80
N ASP A 149 -17.19 -6.10 6.69
CA ASP A 149 -17.67 -5.32 7.82
C ASP A 149 -18.66 -6.12 8.70
N ASP A 150 -19.48 -6.99 8.10
CA ASP A 150 -20.39 -7.89 8.80
C ASP A 150 -19.74 -9.23 9.25
N GLY A 151 -18.48 -9.49 8.86
CA GLY A 151 -17.75 -10.71 9.20
C GLY A 151 -18.25 -11.99 8.51
N SER A 152 -19.08 -11.87 7.46
CA SER A 152 -19.74 -13.04 6.84
C SER A 152 -18.89 -13.72 5.74
N ASN A 153 -18.01 -12.98 5.07
CA ASN A 153 -17.32 -13.45 3.88
C ASN A 153 -15.95 -14.08 4.17
N TYR A 154 -15.26 -13.64 5.23
CA TYR A 154 -13.92 -14.09 5.60
C TYR A 154 -13.82 -14.33 7.11
N ALA A 155 -12.95 -15.25 7.52
CA ALA A 155 -12.67 -15.50 8.94
C ALA A 155 -11.93 -14.31 9.61
N ALA A 156 -11.05 -13.61 8.87
CA ALA A 156 -10.41 -12.40 9.33
C ALA A 156 -11.29 -11.17 9.07
N ASN A 157 -11.31 -10.22 10.01
CA ASN A 157 -12.06 -8.98 9.87
C ASN A 157 -11.15 -7.76 10.14
N PRO A 158 -10.38 -7.32 9.13
CA PRO A 158 -9.50 -6.15 9.26
C PRO A 158 -10.30 -4.86 9.50
N PHE A 159 -11.50 -4.74 8.94
CA PHE A 159 -12.39 -3.59 9.15
C PHE A 159 -12.74 -3.43 10.64
N GLN A 160 -13.24 -4.50 11.28
CA GLN A 160 -13.59 -4.46 12.72
C GLN A 160 -12.36 -4.20 13.58
N ARG A 161 -11.23 -4.84 13.27
CA ARG A 161 -9.96 -4.62 13.99
C ARG A 161 -9.50 -3.18 13.91
N LEU A 162 -9.67 -2.53 12.74
CA LEU A 162 -9.35 -1.12 12.59
C LEU A 162 -10.35 -0.23 13.36
N ALA A 163 -11.64 -0.57 13.34
CA ALA A 163 -12.67 0.15 14.11
C ALA A 163 -12.39 0.10 15.62
N ASP A 164 -11.96 -1.07 16.15
CA ASP A 164 -11.57 -1.23 17.56
C ASP A 164 -10.34 -0.39 17.93
N ALA A 165 -9.46 -0.10 16.97
CA ALA A 165 -8.33 0.81 17.15
C ALA A 165 -8.75 2.29 17.16
N ALA A 166 -10.02 2.61 16.87
CA ALA A 166 -10.65 3.93 16.91
C ALA A 166 -9.84 5.04 16.22
N PRO A 167 -9.55 4.95 14.91
CA PRO A 167 -8.95 6.04 14.16
C PRO A 167 -9.95 7.19 13.97
N ASP A 168 -9.45 8.42 13.82
CA ASP A 168 -10.26 9.60 13.51
C ASP A 168 -10.65 9.65 12.02
N LEU A 169 -9.81 9.10 11.16
CA LEU A 169 -9.97 9.04 9.70
C LEU A 169 -9.54 7.65 9.20
N VAL A 170 -10.28 7.11 8.23
CA VAL A 170 -9.91 5.87 7.54
C VAL A 170 -9.62 6.15 6.07
N VAL A 171 -8.50 5.64 5.59
CA VAL A 171 -8.10 5.61 4.19
C VAL A 171 -8.18 4.16 3.71
N CYS A 172 -8.99 3.91 2.69
CA CYS A 172 -9.06 2.63 2.00
C CYS A 172 -8.58 2.83 0.54
N THR A 173 -7.49 2.15 0.14
CA THR A 173 -6.88 2.27 -1.19
C THR A 173 -7.35 1.18 -2.14
#